data_00e755961c1d7d6f72b97e284577befd
#
_entry.id   00e755961c1d7d6f72b97e284577befd
#
_cell.length_a   1.000
_cell.length_b   1.000
_cell.length_c   1.000
_cell.angle_alpha   90.00
_cell.angle_beta   90.00
_cell.angle_gamma   90.00
#
_symmetry.space_group_name_H-M   'P 1'
#
loop_
_entity.id
_entity.type
_entity.pdbx_description
1 polymer ?
#
loop_
_entity_poly.entity_id
_entity_poly.type
_entity_poly.pdbx_seq_one_letter_code
_entity_poly.pdbx_strand_id
1 'polypeptide(L)'
;MEKKPSKKGVFTWIDLKMHKKLTNDLIEHAKILSKKFYKYEKYVDFECSNFFDPKTVEDYNHIFVSDWAFDCVLPYIQFTAIDDEDEVREVAEISISYFRMTLPEIDKLEKECEKIKKKSDDGKKEDEEYKTFLKLKEKFEGSKK
;
A
#
# COMPACT_ATOMS: atom_id res chain seq x y z
N MET A 1 -18.22 23.27 -14.76
CA MET A 1 -17.40 24.46 -14.96
C MET A 1 -16.20 24.42 -14.04
N GLU A 2 -15.03 24.39 -14.61
CA GLU A 2 -13.83 24.38 -13.81
C GLU A 2 -13.69 25.70 -13.06
N LYS A 3 -13.43 25.59 -11.77
CA LYS A 3 -13.11 26.77 -10.99
C LYS A 3 -11.74 27.26 -11.40
N LYS A 4 -11.65 28.47 -11.85
CA LYS A 4 -10.37 29.12 -12.09
C LYS A 4 -9.62 29.23 -10.75
N PRO A 5 -8.30 29.02 -10.74
CA PRO A 5 -7.53 29.27 -9.53
C PRO A 5 -7.77 30.72 -9.07
N SER A 6 -7.70 30.94 -7.78
CA SER A 6 -7.85 32.25 -7.20
C SER A 6 -6.85 33.22 -7.81
N LYS A 7 -7.12 34.50 -7.69
CA LYS A 7 -6.22 35.55 -8.14
C LYS A 7 -4.82 35.29 -7.63
N LYS A 8 -3.83 35.55 -8.47
CA LYS A 8 -2.42 35.31 -8.19
C LYS A 8 -2.02 35.85 -6.82
N GLY A 9 -1.57 34.96 -5.93
CA GLY A 9 -1.15 35.29 -4.59
C GLY A 9 -2.25 35.45 -3.56
N VAL A 10 -3.51 35.22 -3.95
CA VAL A 10 -4.65 35.32 -3.02
C VAL A 10 -5.48 34.05 -3.08
N PHE A 11 -5.64 33.40 -1.92
CA PHE A 11 -6.50 32.24 -1.78
C PHE A 11 -7.80 32.64 -1.08
N THR A 12 -8.92 32.12 -1.58
CA THR A 12 -10.21 32.31 -0.95
C THR A 12 -10.39 31.31 0.19
N TRP A 13 -11.36 31.59 1.07
CA TRP A 13 -11.71 30.66 2.13
C TRP A 13 -12.20 29.33 1.58
N ILE A 14 -12.88 29.36 0.43
CA ILE A 14 -13.35 28.16 -0.27
C ILE A 14 -12.17 27.32 -0.76
N ASP A 15 -11.13 27.94 -1.32
CA ASP A 15 -9.91 27.24 -1.77
C ASP A 15 -9.26 26.48 -0.63
N LEU A 16 -9.14 27.10 0.52
CA LEU A 16 -8.52 26.51 1.70
C LEU A 16 -9.34 25.32 2.23
N LYS A 17 -10.66 25.47 2.28
CA LYS A 17 -11.56 24.38 2.70
C LYS A 17 -11.52 23.21 1.74
N MET A 18 -11.50 23.47 0.43
CA MET A 18 -11.43 22.41 -0.58
C MET A 18 -10.12 21.66 -0.52
N HIS A 19 -9.01 22.34 -0.30
CA HIS A 19 -7.71 21.73 -0.14
C HIS A 19 -7.69 20.81 1.09
N LYS A 20 -8.21 21.29 2.21
CA LYS A 20 -8.29 20.49 3.44
C LYS A 20 -9.13 19.24 3.24
N LYS A 21 -10.28 19.38 2.59
CA LYS A 21 -11.17 18.25 2.30
C LYS A 21 -10.48 17.23 1.41
N LEU A 22 -9.85 17.67 0.31
CA LEU A 22 -9.15 16.79 -0.60
C LEU A 22 -8.03 16.03 0.12
N THR A 23 -7.24 16.73 0.93
CA THR A 23 -6.15 16.11 1.69
C THR A 23 -6.67 15.06 2.64
N ASN A 24 -7.75 15.35 3.38
CA ASN A 24 -8.38 14.40 4.29
C ASN A 24 -8.93 13.18 3.54
N ASP A 25 -9.57 13.39 2.41
CA ASP A 25 -10.11 12.31 1.59
C ASP A 25 -8.99 11.41 1.06
N LEU A 26 -7.85 11.97 0.67
CA LEU A 26 -6.69 11.21 0.23
C LEU A 26 -6.11 10.36 1.36
N ILE A 27 -6.01 10.92 2.57
CA ILE A 27 -5.53 10.20 3.75
C ILE A 27 -6.45 9.02 4.07
N GLU A 28 -7.76 9.24 4.08
CA GLU A 28 -8.74 8.18 4.32
C GLU A 28 -8.67 7.10 3.24
N HIS A 29 -8.51 7.51 1.98
CA HIS A 29 -8.36 6.57 0.87
C HIS A 29 -7.07 5.75 1.01
N ALA A 30 -5.97 6.39 1.40
CA ALA A 30 -4.71 5.69 1.66
C ALA A 30 -4.85 4.64 2.76
N LYS A 31 -5.61 4.93 3.82
CA LYS A 31 -5.90 3.96 4.88
C LYS A 31 -6.70 2.77 4.35
N ILE A 32 -7.69 3.02 3.50
CA ILE A 32 -8.52 1.97 2.88
C ILE A 32 -7.64 1.08 1.99
N LEU A 33 -6.82 1.66 1.13
CA LEU A 33 -5.90 0.92 0.28
C LEU A 33 -4.93 0.08 1.11
N SER A 34 -4.43 0.64 2.21
CA SER A 34 -3.53 -0.07 3.11
C SER A 34 -4.20 -1.29 3.76
N LYS A 35 -5.44 -1.16 4.20
CA LYS A 35 -6.21 -2.29 4.76
C LYS A 35 -6.40 -3.41 3.75
N LYS A 36 -6.54 -3.07 2.47
CA LYS A 36 -6.76 -4.07 1.41
C LYS A 36 -5.48 -4.70 0.90
N PHE A 37 -4.40 -3.93 0.75
CA PHE A 37 -3.25 -4.35 -0.02
C PHE A 37 -1.96 -4.55 0.76
N TYR A 38 -1.81 -4.00 1.95
CA TYR A 38 -0.59 -4.15 2.74
C TYR A 38 -0.17 -5.61 2.92
N LYS A 39 -1.11 -6.48 3.22
CA LYS A 39 -0.87 -7.91 3.42
C LYS A 39 -0.38 -8.64 2.16
N TYR A 40 -0.52 -8.03 0.99
CA TYR A 40 -0.10 -8.62 -0.28
C TYR A 40 1.24 -8.08 -0.79
N GLU A 41 1.86 -7.14 -0.10
CA GLU A 41 3.13 -6.53 -0.54
C GLU A 41 4.26 -7.54 -0.73
N LYS A 42 4.21 -8.66 -0.01
CA LYS A 42 5.19 -9.76 -0.14
C LYS A 42 5.01 -10.57 -1.41
N TYR A 43 3.83 -10.51 -2.03
CA TYR A 43 3.45 -11.36 -3.15
C TYR A 43 3.26 -10.60 -4.44
N VAL A 44 2.97 -9.32 -4.36
CA VAL A 44 2.61 -8.49 -5.52
C VAL A 44 3.44 -7.21 -5.50
N ASP A 45 3.94 -6.83 -6.67
CA ASP A 45 4.61 -5.55 -6.86
C ASP A 45 3.55 -4.47 -7.16
N PHE A 46 3.37 -3.54 -6.24
CA PHE A 46 2.40 -2.45 -6.38
C PHE A 46 3.05 -1.19 -6.96
N GLU A 47 3.54 -1.24 -8.21
CA GLU A 47 4.06 -0.07 -8.93
C GLU A 47 4.94 0.84 -8.06
N CYS A 48 5.92 0.28 -7.36
CA CYS A 48 6.80 0.99 -6.43
C CYS A 48 6.05 1.67 -5.28
N SER A 49 4.85 1.17 -4.94
CA SER A 49 4.06 1.68 -3.82
C SER A 49 4.25 0.81 -2.58
N ASN A 50 4.24 1.44 -1.41
CA ASN A 50 4.19 0.76 -0.12
C ASN A 50 3.10 1.40 0.73
N PHE A 51 2.33 0.56 1.40
CA PHE A 51 1.17 0.96 2.17
C PHE A 51 1.48 1.01 3.67
N PHE A 52 0.60 1.64 4.45
CA PHE A 52 0.69 1.61 5.91
C PHE A 52 0.32 0.21 6.44
N ASP A 53 0.93 -0.16 7.56
CA ASP A 53 0.51 -1.35 8.31
C ASP A 53 -0.85 -1.05 8.96
N PRO A 54 -1.93 -1.78 8.58
CA PRO A 54 -3.25 -1.52 9.13
C PRO A 54 -3.38 -1.74 10.63
N LYS A 55 -2.47 -2.52 11.21
CA LYS A 55 -2.47 -2.79 12.67
C LYS A 55 -1.99 -1.60 13.47
N THR A 56 -1.08 -0.82 12.90
CA THR A 56 -0.43 0.29 13.60
C THR A 56 -0.93 1.66 13.18
N VAL A 57 -1.44 1.77 11.94
CA VAL A 57 -1.86 3.06 11.39
C VAL A 57 -2.97 3.74 12.20
N GLU A 58 -3.85 2.97 12.84
CA GLU A 58 -4.93 3.51 13.67
C GLU A 58 -4.43 4.04 15.02
N ASP A 59 -3.25 3.61 15.44
CA ASP A 59 -2.61 4.07 16.68
C ASP A 59 -1.86 5.40 16.51
N TYR A 60 -1.71 5.86 15.27
CA TYR A 60 -1.03 7.11 14.99
C TYR A 60 -1.98 8.29 15.11
N ASN A 61 -1.59 9.28 15.89
CA ASN A 61 -2.42 10.44 16.13
C ASN A 61 -2.54 11.35 14.93
N HIS A 62 -1.58 11.32 14.04
CA HIS A 62 -1.56 12.26 12.94
C HIS A 62 -0.94 11.65 11.68
N ILE A 63 -1.68 11.73 10.60
CA ILE A 63 -1.20 11.35 9.27
C ILE A 63 -1.37 12.56 8.36
N PHE A 64 -0.34 12.88 7.62
CA PHE A 64 -0.39 14.00 6.68
C PHE A 64 0.29 13.64 5.36
N VAL A 65 -0.05 14.41 4.32
CA VAL A 65 0.62 14.30 3.02
C VAL A 65 1.95 15.04 3.12
N SER A 66 3.05 14.31 2.98
CA SER A 66 4.39 14.86 3.15
C SER A 66 5.08 15.21 1.84
N ASP A 67 4.64 14.62 0.74
CA ASP A 67 5.21 14.93 -0.58
C ASP A 67 4.22 14.60 -1.70
N TRP A 68 4.32 15.38 -2.77
CA TRP A 68 3.55 15.22 -4.01
C TRP A 68 4.55 15.04 -5.14
N ALA A 69 4.91 13.81 -5.43
CA ALA A 69 5.92 13.48 -6.45
C ALA A 69 5.26 13.26 -7.81
N PHE A 70 4.97 14.34 -8.52
CA PHE A 70 4.34 14.29 -9.84
C PHE A 70 5.32 14.22 -11.01
N ASP A 71 6.56 14.61 -10.80
CA ASP A 71 7.60 14.69 -11.86
C ASP A 71 8.39 13.39 -12.02
N CYS A 72 7.83 12.29 -11.55
CA CYS A 72 8.44 10.96 -11.63
C CYS A 72 7.80 10.14 -12.77
N VAL A 73 8.51 9.10 -13.23
CA VAL A 73 7.95 8.15 -14.21
C VAL A 73 6.69 7.49 -13.67
N LEU A 74 6.68 7.18 -12.37
CA LEU A 74 5.48 6.68 -11.66
C LEU A 74 5.13 7.69 -10.57
N PRO A 75 4.26 8.67 -10.86
CA PRO A 75 3.88 9.67 -9.87
C PRO A 75 3.22 9.05 -8.64
N TYR A 76 3.56 9.56 -7.48
CA TYR A 76 3.02 9.05 -6.21
C TYR A 76 2.77 10.17 -5.21
N ILE A 77 2.01 9.84 -4.17
CA ILE A 77 1.79 10.71 -3.03
C ILE A 77 2.43 10.04 -1.81
N GLN A 78 3.23 10.81 -1.07
CA GLN A 78 3.84 10.33 0.14
C GLN A 78 3.02 10.78 1.36
N PHE A 79 2.74 9.83 2.25
CA PHE A 79 2.03 10.06 3.50
C PHE A 79 2.95 9.74 4.66
N THR A 80 2.95 10.57 5.68
CA THR A 80 3.75 10.35 6.88
C THR A 80 2.86 10.26 8.10
N ALA A 81 3.05 9.22 8.89
CA ALA A 81 2.36 9.03 10.16
C ALA A 81 3.31 9.35 11.31
N ILE A 82 2.86 10.19 12.22
CA ILE A 82 3.64 10.60 13.40
C ILE A 82 2.89 10.22 14.67
N ASP A 83 3.64 10.08 15.77
CA ASP A 83 3.09 9.78 17.08
C ASP A 83 2.84 11.06 17.90
N ASP A 84 2.49 10.89 19.18
CA ASP A 84 2.24 11.99 20.13
C ASP A 84 3.44 12.91 20.34
N GLU A 85 4.64 12.43 20.10
CA GLU A 85 5.89 13.15 20.28
C GLU A 85 6.40 13.77 18.97
N ASP A 86 5.53 13.83 17.94
CA ASP A 86 5.85 14.32 16.59
C ASP A 86 6.98 13.54 15.90
N GLU A 87 7.23 12.30 16.31
CA GLU A 87 8.22 11.44 15.66
C GLU A 87 7.59 10.64 14.53
N VAL A 88 8.31 10.51 13.43
CA VAL A 88 7.89 9.71 12.28
C VAL A 88 7.90 8.23 12.67
N ARG A 89 6.75 7.59 12.53
CA ARG A 89 6.58 6.15 12.81
C ARG A 89 6.47 5.33 11.55
N GLU A 90 5.86 5.88 10.51
CA GLU A 90 5.67 5.15 9.26
C GLU A 90 5.51 6.12 8.10
N VAL A 91 6.02 5.74 6.95
CA VAL A 91 5.88 6.49 5.71
C VAL A 91 5.30 5.55 4.66
N ALA A 92 4.26 5.99 3.97
CA ALA A 92 3.68 5.27 2.85
C ALA A 92 3.80 6.10 1.57
N GLU A 93 4.21 5.45 0.49
CA GLU A 93 4.26 6.07 -0.84
C GLU A 93 3.31 5.29 -1.74
N ILE A 94 2.29 5.95 -2.27
CA ILE A 94 1.24 5.28 -3.03
C ILE A 94 1.12 5.92 -4.40
N SER A 95 1.24 5.10 -5.45
CA SER A 95 1.11 5.57 -6.84
C SER A 95 -0.26 6.22 -7.05
N ILE A 96 -0.27 7.30 -7.82
CA ILE A 96 -1.49 8.03 -8.17
C ILE A 96 -2.49 7.13 -8.87
N SER A 97 -2.04 6.11 -9.60
CA SER A 97 -2.93 5.17 -10.28
C SER A 97 -3.95 4.52 -9.34
N TYR A 98 -3.57 4.25 -8.09
CA TYR A 98 -4.50 3.64 -7.11
C TYR A 98 -5.59 4.61 -6.65
N PHE A 99 -5.30 5.92 -6.63
CA PHE A 99 -6.30 6.93 -6.28
C PHE A 99 -7.29 7.21 -7.41
N ARG A 100 -6.94 6.81 -8.64
CA ARG A 100 -7.80 6.96 -9.81
C ARG A 100 -8.68 5.74 -10.08
N MET A 101 -8.46 4.66 -9.36
CA MET A 101 -9.25 3.43 -9.53
C MET A 101 -10.64 3.59 -8.94
N THR A 102 -11.63 3.04 -9.63
CA THR A 102 -13.00 2.93 -9.12
C THR A 102 -13.08 1.81 -8.09
N LEU A 103 -14.14 1.80 -7.27
CA LEU A 103 -14.34 0.73 -6.29
C LEU A 103 -14.36 -0.67 -6.92
N PRO A 104 -15.08 -0.91 -8.05
CA PRO A 104 -15.01 -2.21 -8.73
C PRO A 104 -13.62 -2.61 -9.18
N GLU A 105 -12.81 -1.64 -9.65
CA GLU A 105 -11.43 -1.91 -10.05
C GLU A 105 -10.56 -2.29 -8.86
N ILE A 106 -10.74 -1.63 -7.72
CA ILE A 106 -10.04 -1.95 -6.47
C ILE A 106 -10.41 -3.34 -6.00
N ASP A 107 -11.69 -3.70 -6.01
CA ASP A 107 -12.18 -5.03 -5.63
C ASP A 107 -11.62 -6.12 -6.54
N LYS A 108 -11.55 -5.86 -7.83
CA LYS A 108 -10.97 -6.79 -8.81
C LYS A 108 -9.48 -7.01 -8.53
N LEU A 109 -8.75 -5.94 -8.26
CA LEU A 109 -7.32 -6.02 -7.93
C LEU A 109 -7.10 -6.81 -6.63
N GLU A 110 -7.93 -6.59 -5.62
CA GLU A 110 -7.87 -7.33 -4.37
C GLU A 110 -8.05 -8.83 -4.59
N LYS A 111 -9.01 -9.21 -5.42
CA LYS A 111 -9.23 -10.62 -5.78
C LYS A 111 -8.05 -11.22 -6.52
N GLU A 112 -7.43 -10.47 -7.42
CA GLU A 112 -6.23 -10.91 -8.14
C GLU A 112 -5.06 -11.10 -7.17
N CYS A 113 -4.88 -10.20 -6.22
CA CYS A 113 -3.86 -10.30 -5.19
C CYS A 113 -4.07 -11.54 -4.31
N GLU A 114 -5.31 -11.82 -3.94
CA GLU A 114 -5.65 -13.00 -3.16
C GLU A 114 -5.32 -14.29 -3.89
N LYS A 115 -5.59 -14.35 -5.20
CA LYS A 115 -5.22 -15.49 -6.04
C LYS A 115 -3.71 -15.70 -6.10
N ILE A 116 -2.95 -14.61 -6.26
CA ILE A 116 -1.49 -14.65 -6.32
C ILE A 116 -0.93 -15.16 -4.98
N LYS A 117 -1.44 -14.65 -3.87
CA LYS A 117 -1.05 -15.09 -2.54
C LYS A 117 -1.32 -16.57 -2.32
N LYS A 118 -2.51 -17.02 -2.67
CA LYS A 118 -2.91 -18.43 -2.54
C LYS A 118 -1.99 -19.34 -3.36
N LYS A 119 -1.70 -18.95 -4.59
CA LYS A 119 -0.81 -19.70 -5.47
C LYS A 119 0.61 -19.77 -4.91
N SER A 120 1.11 -18.69 -4.33
CA SER A 120 2.42 -18.64 -3.70
C SER A 120 2.48 -19.52 -2.45
N ASP A 121 1.45 -19.48 -1.62
CA ASP A 121 1.36 -20.30 -0.41
C ASP A 121 1.27 -21.80 -0.76
N ASP A 122 0.49 -22.15 -1.78
CA ASP A 122 0.39 -23.53 -2.27
C ASP A 122 1.75 -23.99 -2.83
N GLY A 123 2.44 -23.14 -3.59
CA GLY A 123 3.78 -23.44 -4.10
C GLY A 123 4.81 -23.65 -2.99
N LYS A 124 4.75 -22.88 -1.91
CA LYS A 124 5.61 -23.06 -0.74
C LYS A 124 5.35 -24.39 -0.04
N LYS A 125 4.09 -24.79 0.07
CA LYS A 125 3.74 -26.09 0.65
C LYS A 125 4.31 -27.25 -0.17
N GLU A 126 4.18 -27.21 -1.49
CA GLU A 126 4.74 -28.19 -2.39
C GLU A 126 6.27 -28.27 -2.26
N ASP A 127 6.94 -27.12 -2.19
CA ASP A 127 8.39 -27.04 -2.03
C ASP A 127 8.83 -27.64 -0.69
N GLU A 128 8.12 -27.37 0.38
CA GLU A 128 8.43 -27.92 1.71
C GLU A 128 8.23 -29.43 1.74
N GLU A 129 7.15 -29.92 1.15
CA GLU A 129 6.87 -31.36 1.03
C GLU A 129 7.97 -32.06 0.21
N TYR A 130 8.37 -31.45 -0.90
CA TYR A 130 9.45 -31.98 -1.73
C TYR A 130 10.79 -32.01 -1.00
N LYS A 131 11.14 -30.97 -0.30
CA LYS A 131 12.36 -30.92 0.52
C LYS A 131 12.36 -31.99 1.60
N THR A 132 11.23 -32.20 2.26
CA THR A 132 11.05 -33.26 3.26
C THR A 132 11.24 -34.63 2.64
N PHE A 133 10.66 -34.86 1.46
CA PHE A 133 10.81 -36.09 0.70
C PHE A 133 12.28 -36.38 0.36
N LEU A 134 13.00 -35.38 -0.12
CA LEU A 134 14.43 -35.52 -0.45
C LEU A 134 15.27 -35.86 0.79
N LYS A 135 15.00 -35.24 1.93
CA LYS A 135 15.69 -35.55 3.19
C LYS A 135 15.45 -36.98 3.63
N LEU A 136 14.22 -37.47 3.50
CA LEU A 136 13.89 -38.85 3.83
C LEU A 136 14.58 -39.84 2.90
N LYS A 137 14.62 -39.52 1.61
CA LYS A 137 15.31 -40.33 0.60
C LYS A 137 16.80 -40.45 0.90
N GLU A 138 17.47 -39.33 1.18
CA GLU A 138 18.89 -39.34 1.57
C GLU A 138 19.15 -40.16 2.81
N LYS A 139 18.29 -40.05 3.80
CA LYS A 139 18.40 -40.83 5.05
C LYS A 139 18.29 -42.34 4.81
N PHE A 140 17.36 -42.74 3.94
CA PHE A 140 17.21 -44.15 3.54
C PHE A 140 18.41 -44.68 2.74
N GLU A 141 18.87 -43.88 1.76
CA GLU A 141 20.03 -44.25 0.94
C GLU A 141 21.31 -44.30 1.78
N GLY A 142 21.46 -43.38 2.73
CA GLY A 142 22.58 -43.36 3.65
C GLY A 142 22.65 -44.55 4.59
N SER A 143 21.50 -45.13 4.95
CA SER A 143 21.47 -46.32 5.84
C SER A 143 21.70 -47.63 5.12
N LYS A 144 21.74 -47.63 3.78
CA LYS A 144 22.02 -48.82 2.94
C LYS A 144 23.51 -48.98 2.61
N LYS A 145 24.33 -48.10 3.05
CA LYS A 145 25.76 -48.17 2.80
C LYS A 145 26.49 -49.00 3.89
#